data_3c1e596b1de536def0a534d34658add8
#
_entry.id   3c1e596b1de536def0a534d34658add8
#
_cell.length_a   1.000
_cell.length_b   1.000
_cell.length_c   1.000
_cell.angle_alpha   90.00
_cell.angle_beta   90.00
_cell.angle_gamma   90.00
#
_symmetry.space_group_name_H-M   'P 1'
#
loop_
_entity.id
_entity.type
_entity.pdbx_description
1 polymer ?
#
loop_
_entity_poly.entity_id
_entity_poly.type
_entity_poly.pdbx_seq_one_letter_code
_entity_poly.pdbx_strand_id
1 'polypeptide(L)'
;MTKVLSLFCAVLLSFALAATAQASALDRDTVTRWIAAAENIRDRVEAYEDEEDDDELFDGEGMPTFADIENVYRTMYNRDPEVRSAARAQGFRSADQFADVSARITMGLVSLEMGDNQPEMEAEMARAMREMEDNPNVPPQMREMMMQRMQEAMGGVQRMTEGVREEDLPILREMRGELRAVVDIGDYDD
;
A
#
# COMPACT_ATOMS: atom_id res chain seq x y z
N MET A 1 -62.92 2.68 6.25
CA MET A 1 -61.72 3.50 6.54
C MET A 1 -60.53 2.63 7.01
N THR A 2 -60.13 1.59 6.25
CA THR A 2 -59.11 0.60 6.70
C THR A 2 -58.18 0.16 5.59
N LYS A 3 -58.01 0.94 4.53
CA LYS A 3 -57.11 0.62 3.39
C LYS A 3 -55.92 1.58 3.18
N VAL A 4 -55.76 2.59 4.02
CA VAL A 4 -54.68 3.60 3.88
C VAL A 4 -53.51 3.34 4.80
N LEU A 5 -53.65 2.47 5.80
CA LEU A 5 -52.61 2.20 6.80
C LEU A 5 -51.55 1.15 6.36
N SER A 6 -51.84 0.40 5.25
CA SER A 6 -50.95 -0.68 4.82
C SER A 6 -49.87 -0.25 3.83
N LEU A 7 -49.94 0.98 3.30
CA LEU A 7 -48.97 1.47 2.31
C LEU A 7 -47.76 2.21 2.95
N PHE A 8 -47.89 2.62 4.22
CA PHE A 8 -46.83 3.36 4.90
C PHE A 8 -45.75 2.49 5.56
N CYS A 9 -46.03 1.20 5.81
CA CYS A 9 -45.03 0.28 6.38
C CYS A 9 -44.05 -0.28 5.35
N ALA A 10 -44.36 -0.25 4.06
CA ALA A 10 -43.48 -0.81 3.00
C ALA A 10 -42.37 0.12 2.57
N VAL A 11 -42.48 1.43 2.86
CA VAL A 11 -41.44 2.43 2.47
C VAL A 11 -40.35 2.62 3.53
N LEU A 12 -40.63 2.24 4.78
CA LEU A 12 -39.65 2.40 5.89
C LEU A 12 -38.65 1.23 6.01
N LEU A 13 -38.81 0.13 5.29
CA LEU A 13 -37.86 -1.00 5.30
C LEU A 13 -36.73 -0.89 4.26
N SER A 14 -36.79 0.10 3.39
CA SER A 14 -35.78 0.26 2.32
C SER A 14 -34.61 1.19 2.69
N PHE A 15 -34.58 1.77 3.88
CA PHE A 15 -33.54 2.73 4.30
C PHE A 15 -32.56 2.21 5.35
N ALA A 16 -32.61 0.94 5.73
CA ALA A 16 -31.78 0.40 6.81
C ALA A 16 -30.59 -0.45 6.33
N LEU A 17 -30.15 -0.30 5.08
CA LEU A 17 -28.90 -0.91 4.58
C LEU A 17 -27.93 0.16 4.03
N ALA A 18 -27.84 1.31 4.68
CA ALA A 18 -26.60 2.04 4.71
C ALA A 18 -25.73 1.36 5.79
N ALA A 19 -25.40 0.08 5.57
CA ALA A 19 -24.29 -0.54 6.25
C ALA A 19 -23.10 0.39 6.03
N THR A 20 -22.53 0.92 7.10
CA THR A 20 -21.17 1.40 7.11
C THR A 20 -20.36 0.34 6.36
N ALA A 21 -19.96 0.66 5.15
CA ALA A 21 -19.00 -0.14 4.42
C ALA A 21 -17.68 0.00 5.18
N GLN A 22 -17.56 -0.74 6.29
CA GLN A 22 -16.25 -1.16 6.73
C GLN A 22 -15.68 -1.89 5.53
N ALA A 23 -14.64 -1.32 4.95
CA ALA A 23 -14.02 -1.93 3.79
C ALA A 23 -13.69 -3.36 4.19
N SER A 24 -14.41 -4.31 3.59
CA SER A 24 -14.18 -5.74 3.81
C SER A 24 -12.76 -6.09 3.43
N ALA A 25 -12.22 -7.17 3.99
CA ALA A 25 -10.96 -7.73 3.54
C ALA A 25 -10.95 -7.86 2.01
N LEU A 26 -9.78 -7.71 1.41
CA LEU A 26 -9.61 -7.95 -0.03
C LEU A 26 -9.99 -9.40 -0.34
N ASP A 27 -10.75 -9.58 -1.40
CA ASP A 27 -11.04 -10.89 -1.95
C ASP A 27 -10.29 -11.11 -3.27
N ARG A 28 -10.20 -12.37 -3.69
CA ARG A 28 -9.50 -12.77 -4.93
C ARG A 28 -10.03 -12.02 -6.15
N ASP A 29 -11.33 -11.81 -6.25
CA ASP A 29 -11.95 -11.13 -7.38
C ASP A 29 -11.50 -9.66 -7.46
N THR A 30 -11.47 -8.97 -6.33
CA THR A 30 -10.98 -7.59 -6.25
C THR A 30 -9.49 -7.49 -6.61
N VAL A 31 -8.65 -8.39 -6.12
CA VAL A 31 -7.22 -8.43 -6.46
C VAL A 31 -7.02 -8.75 -7.94
N THR A 32 -7.74 -9.73 -8.50
CA THR A 32 -7.65 -10.08 -9.93
C THR A 32 -8.07 -8.90 -10.82
N ARG A 33 -9.14 -8.19 -10.47
CA ARG A 33 -9.57 -6.99 -11.21
C ARG A 33 -8.55 -5.87 -11.11
N TRP A 34 -7.90 -5.73 -9.97
CA TRP A 34 -6.85 -4.74 -9.81
C TRP A 34 -5.62 -5.08 -10.66
N ILE A 35 -5.16 -6.35 -10.68
CA ILE A 35 -4.08 -6.83 -11.55
C ILE A 35 -4.38 -6.49 -13.01
N ALA A 36 -5.60 -6.80 -13.49
CA ALA A 36 -5.99 -6.49 -14.85
C ALA A 36 -6.03 -4.97 -15.15
N ALA A 37 -6.32 -4.13 -14.16
CA ALA A 37 -6.20 -2.69 -14.32
C ALA A 37 -4.73 -2.27 -14.35
N ALA A 38 -3.89 -2.78 -13.45
CA ALA A 38 -2.46 -2.48 -13.34
C ALA A 38 -1.68 -2.86 -14.61
N GLU A 39 -1.95 -4.03 -15.20
CA GLU A 39 -1.36 -4.44 -16.47
C GLU A 39 -1.61 -3.44 -17.61
N ASN A 40 -2.79 -2.83 -17.63
CA ASN A 40 -3.15 -1.84 -18.66
C ASN A 40 -2.58 -0.44 -18.42
N ILE A 41 -2.03 -0.16 -17.23
CA ILE A 41 -1.47 1.15 -16.89
C ILE A 41 0.03 1.09 -16.57
N ARG A 42 0.67 -0.07 -16.71
CA ARG A 42 2.11 -0.26 -16.39
C ARG A 42 2.99 0.81 -17.04
N ASP A 43 2.89 0.95 -18.37
CA ASP A 43 3.68 1.93 -19.13
C ASP A 43 3.46 3.37 -18.64
N ARG A 44 2.30 3.63 -18.01
CA ARG A 44 2.00 4.95 -17.44
C ARG A 44 2.62 5.14 -16.07
N VAL A 45 2.65 4.10 -15.24
CA VAL A 45 3.33 4.15 -13.94
C VAL A 45 4.81 4.41 -14.15
N GLU A 46 5.45 3.66 -15.05
CA GLU A 46 6.86 3.86 -15.42
C GLU A 46 7.12 5.30 -15.94
N ALA A 47 6.21 5.87 -16.75
CA ALA A 47 6.35 7.24 -17.24
C ALA A 47 6.23 8.30 -16.12
N TYR A 48 5.48 8.03 -15.06
CA TYR A 48 5.41 8.92 -13.87
C TYR A 48 6.67 8.84 -13.01
N GLU A 49 7.36 7.71 -12.99
CA GLU A 49 8.63 7.53 -12.26
C GLU A 49 9.80 8.25 -12.97
N ASP A 50 9.72 8.40 -14.32
CA ASP A 50 10.75 9.07 -15.12
C ASP A 50 10.60 10.61 -15.18
N GLU A 51 9.46 11.18 -14.81
CA GLU A 51 9.26 12.62 -14.75
C GLU A 51 9.98 13.18 -13.52
N GLU A 52 11.16 13.80 -13.73
CA GLU A 52 12.07 14.35 -12.69
C GLU A 52 11.45 15.43 -11.76
N ASP A 53 10.18 15.73 -11.88
CA ASP A 53 9.44 16.68 -11.04
C ASP A 53 8.70 15.98 -9.85
N ASP A 54 9.12 14.73 -9.50
CA ASP A 54 8.47 13.89 -8.48
C ASP A 54 8.59 14.36 -7.03
N ASP A 55 9.29 15.47 -6.77
CA ASP A 55 9.31 16.11 -5.45
C ASP A 55 7.88 16.51 -4.94
N GLU A 56 6.88 16.56 -5.82
CA GLU A 56 5.48 16.83 -5.45
C GLU A 56 4.68 15.57 -5.06
N LEU A 57 5.12 14.35 -5.45
CA LEU A 57 4.36 13.12 -5.15
C LEU A 57 4.65 12.57 -3.75
N PHE A 58 5.88 12.78 -3.27
CA PHE A 58 6.29 12.39 -1.94
C PHE A 58 6.84 13.60 -1.17
N ASP A 59 6.00 14.29 -0.44
CA ASP A 59 6.31 15.53 0.32
C ASP A 59 7.22 15.29 1.54
N GLY A 60 7.94 14.17 1.62
CA GLY A 60 8.65 13.78 2.83
C GLY A 60 10.05 13.23 2.64
N GLU A 61 10.98 13.70 3.48
CA GLU A 61 12.24 13.00 3.75
C GLU A 61 11.91 11.65 4.44
N GLY A 62 11.73 10.57 3.68
CA GLY A 62 11.49 9.25 4.27
C GLY A 62 10.75 8.26 3.37
N MET A 63 10.49 7.09 3.92
CA MET A 63 9.69 6.05 3.24
C MET A 63 8.23 6.48 3.15
N PRO A 64 7.54 6.23 2.00
CA PRO A 64 6.15 6.61 1.82
C PRO A 64 5.23 5.89 2.82
N THR A 65 4.22 6.59 3.30
CA THR A 65 3.18 6.03 4.16
C THR A 65 2.04 5.44 3.32
N PHE A 66 1.14 4.69 3.98
CA PHE A 66 -0.09 4.22 3.33
C PHE A 66 -0.90 5.35 2.69
N ALA A 67 -1.01 6.49 3.37
CA ALA A 67 -1.75 7.66 2.89
C ALA A 67 -1.07 8.30 1.66
N ASP A 68 0.25 8.30 1.58
CA ASP A 68 0.99 8.82 0.44
C ASP A 68 0.73 7.95 -0.80
N ILE A 69 0.85 6.63 -0.66
CA ILE A 69 0.55 5.68 -1.74
C ILE A 69 -0.92 5.81 -2.19
N GLU A 70 -1.86 5.89 -1.24
CA GLU A 70 -3.27 6.11 -1.58
C GLU A 70 -3.48 7.42 -2.36
N ASN A 71 -2.78 8.50 -1.96
CA ASN A 71 -2.86 9.80 -2.64
C ASN A 71 -2.28 9.76 -4.05
N VAL A 72 -1.17 9.05 -4.26
CA VAL A 72 -0.57 8.82 -5.59
C VAL A 72 -1.60 8.18 -6.52
N TYR A 73 -2.17 7.03 -6.16
CA TYR A 73 -3.16 6.36 -7.01
C TYR A 73 -4.44 7.18 -7.22
N ARG A 74 -4.87 7.95 -6.23
CA ARG A 74 -6.01 8.88 -6.36
C ARG A 74 -5.68 9.99 -7.37
N THR A 75 -4.48 10.53 -7.32
CA THR A 75 -4.00 11.57 -8.22
C THR A 75 -3.89 11.04 -9.65
N MET A 76 -3.29 9.87 -9.86
CA MET A 76 -3.20 9.21 -11.15
C MET A 76 -4.60 8.98 -11.76
N TYR A 77 -5.54 8.43 -11.00
CA TYR A 77 -6.92 8.23 -11.48
C TYR A 77 -7.59 9.53 -11.90
N ASN A 78 -7.35 10.63 -11.19
CA ASN A 78 -7.98 11.91 -11.48
C ASN A 78 -7.32 12.65 -12.67
N ARG A 79 -6.01 12.60 -12.76
CA ARG A 79 -5.23 13.33 -13.79
C ARG A 79 -5.16 12.56 -15.10
N ASP A 80 -4.98 11.24 -15.07
CA ASP A 80 -4.80 10.43 -16.27
C ASP A 80 -6.10 9.75 -16.73
N PRO A 81 -6.62 10.09 -17.93
CA PRO A 81 -7.83 9.47 -18.47
C PRO A 81 -7.65 7.99 -18.85
N GLU A 82 -6.43 7.52 -19.14
CA GLU A 82 -6.14 6.11 -19.45
C GLU A 82 -6.19 5.27 -18.17
N VAL A 83 -5.55 5.73 -17.08
CA VAL A 83 -5.65 5.11 -15.76
C VAL A 83 -7.11 5.00 -15.31
N ARG A 84 -7.85 6.11 -15.43
CA ARG A 84 -9.27 6.12 -15.08
C ARG A 84 -10.09 5.16 -15.94
N SER A 85 -9.80 5.06 -17.25
CA SER A 85 -10.48 4.15 -18.17
C SER A 85 -10.21 2.70 -17.83
N ALA A 86 -8.94 2.33 -17.60
CA ALA A 86 -8.52 0.98 -17.20
C ALA A 86 -9.17 0.56 -15.88
N ALA A 87 -9.11 1.42 -14.86
CA ALA A 87 -9.73 1.15 -13.58
C ALA A 87 -11.25 0.94 -13.69
N ARG A 88 -11.94 1.80 -14.47
CA ARG A 88 -13.40 1.67 -14.70
C ARG A 88 -13.77 0.42 -15.46
N ALA A 89 -12.99 0.01 -16.46
CA ALA A 89 -13.19 -1.23 -17.20
C ALA A 89 -13.17 -2.46 -16.27
N GLN A 90 -12.40 -2.38 -15.18
CA GLN A 90 -12.32 -3.42 -14.15
C GLN A 90 -13.29 -3.20 -12.97
N GLY A 91 -14.25 -2.26 -13.10
CA GLY A 91 -15.32 -2.04 -12.14
C GLY A 91 -15.00 -1.12 -10.97
N PHE A 92 -13.84 -0.45 -10.94
CA PHE A 92 -13.54 0.59 -9.97
C PHE A 92 -14.26 1.89 -10.35
N ARG A 93 -15.24 2.30 -9.54
CA ARG A 93 -16.20 3.35 -9.91
C ARG A 93 -15.74 4.75 -9.51
N SER A 94 -14.80 4.87 -8.57
CA SER A 94 -14.31 6.15 -8.07
C SER A 94 -12.79 6.11 -7.84
N ALA A 95 -12.19 7.29 -7.78
CA ALA A 95 -10.78 7.45 -7.44
C ALA A 95 -10.48 6.88 -6.04
N ASP A 96 -11.34 7.13 -5.06
CA ASP A 96 -11.15 6.65 -3.69
C ASP A 96 -11.19 5.12 -3.62
N GLN A 97 -12.10 4.47 -4.33
CA GLN A 97 -12.17 3.01 -4.37
C GLN A 97 -10.91 2.40 -5.03
N PHE A 98 -10.46 2.98 -6.13
CA PHE A 98 -9.26 2.52 -6.81
C PHE A 98 -8.02 2.74 -5.95
N ALA A 99 -7.88 3.92 -5.36
CA ALA A 99 -6.75 4.30 -4.52
C ALA A 99 -6.66 3.44 -3.23
N ASP A 100 -7.78 3.24 -2.52
CA ASP A 100 -7.81 2.37 -1.31
C ASP A 100 -7.34 0.95 -1.65
N VAL A 101 -7.89 0.35 -2.72
CA VAL A 101 -7.50 -1.01 -3.12
C VAL A 101 -6.04 -1.06 -3.56
N SER A 102 -5.58 -0.08 -4.33
CA SER A 102 -4.19 0.00 -4.79
C SER A 102 -3.22 0.12 -3.61
N ALA A 103 -3.48 1.04 -2.67
CA ALA A 103 -2.64 1.22 -1.49
C ALA A 103 -2.61 -0.05 -0.61
N ARG A 104 -3.76 -0.70 -0.40
CA ARG A 104 -3.84 -1.96 0.37
C ARG A 104 -3.04 -3.07 -0.27
N ILE A 105 -3.09 -3.21 -1.59
CA ILE A 105 -2.32 -4.23 -2.33
C ILE A 105 -0.84 -3.89 -2.28
N THR A 106 -0.44 -2.69 -2.66
CA THR A 106 0.97 -2.27 -2.71
C THR A 106 1.62 -2.37 -1.33
N MET A 107 1.02 -1.74 -0.31
CA MET A 107 1.59 -1.72 1.04
C MET A 107 1.54 -3.10 1.72
N GLY A 108 0.47 -3.88 1.45
CA GLY A 108 0.39 -5.24 1.93
C GLY A 108 1.46 -6.15 1.32
N LEU A 109 1.76 -5.98 0.02
CA LEU A 109 2.81 -6.73 -0.66
C LEU A 109 4.19 -6.33 -0.11
N VAL A 110 4.48 -5.05 0.02
CA VAL A 110 5.71 -4.55 0.67
C VAL A 110 5.86 -5.11 2.08
N SER A 111 4.79 -5.12 2.87
CA SER A 111 4.81 -5.69 4.22
C SER A 111 5.14 -7.19 4.23
N LEU A 112 4.66 -7.96 3.25
CA LEU A 112 4.99 -9.37 3.10
C LEU A 112 6.46 -9.57 2.73
N GLU A 113 7.00 -8.77 1.81
CA GLU A 113 8.41 -8.82 1.42
C GLU A 113 9.33 -8.47 2.60
N MET A 114 9.02 -7.40 3.30
CA MET A 114 9.77 -7.00 4.50
C MET A 114 9.69 -8.07 5.60
N GLY A 115 8.50 -8.65 5.81
CA GLY A 115 8.31 -9.68 6.83
C GLY A 115 9.12 -10.95 6.57
N ASP A 116 9.25 -11.34 5.30
CA ASP A 116 10.04 -12.52 4.92
C ASP A 116 11.56 -12.26 5.08
N ASN A 117 12.02 -11.02 4.86
CA ASN A 117 13.42 -10.63 4.98
C ASN A 117 13.81 -10.15 6.40
N GLN A 118 12.85 -9.95 7.28
CA GLN A 118 13.08 -9.42 8.63
C GLN A 118 14.11 -10.20 9.43
N PRO A 119 14.11 -11.57 9.49
CA PRO A 119 15.09 -12.32 10.25
C PRO A 119 16.54 -12.12 9.76
N GLU A 120 16.74 -11.98 8.45
CA GLU A 120 18.05 -11.74 7.84
C GLU A 120 18.54 -10.33 8.15
N MET A 121 17.68 -9.34 7.97
CA MET A 121 17.95 -7.94 8.29
C MET A 121 18.27 -7.74 9.78
N GLU A 122 17.53 -8.38 10.69
CA GLU A 122 17.82 -8.34 12.13
C GLU A 122 19.18 -8.98 12.45
N ALA A 123 19.53 -10.10 11.78
CA ALA A 123 20.82 -10.77 11.98
C ALA A 123 22.00 -9.92 11.47
N GLU A 124 21.86 -9.27 10.33
CA GLU A 124 22.86 -8.37 9.77
C GLU A 124 23.04 -7.13 10.64
N MET A 125 21.94 -6.53 11.08
CA MET A 125 21.97 -5.39 11.99
C MET A 125 22.66 -5.76 13.32
N ALA A 126 22.34 -6.91 13.90
CA ALA A 126 22.99 -7.39 15.12
C ALA A 126 24.48 -7.69 14.91
N ARG A 127 24.89 -8.09 13.71
CA ARG A 127 26.29 -8.27 13.34
C ARG A 127 27.00 -6.92 13.24
N ALA A 128 26.42 -5.99 12.50
CA ALA A 128 26.97 -4.65 12.33
C ALA A 128 27.14 -3.91 13.67
N MET A 129 26.17 -4.05 14.59
CA MET A 129 26.26 -3.49 15.93
C MET A 129 27.45 -4.07 16.71
N ARG A 130 27.62 -5.39 16.70
CA ARG A 130 28.76 -6.05 17.38
C ARG A 130 30.10 -5.63 16.81
N GLU A 131 30.23 -5.60 15.49
CA GLU A 131 31.45 -5.13 14.83
C GLU A 131 31.79 -3.70 15.19
N MET A 132 30.77 -2.83 15.34
CA MET A 132 30.95 -1.45 15.74
C MET A 132 31.34 -1.30 17.23
N GLU A 133 30.75 -2.12 18.11
CA GLU A 133 31.09 -2.15 19.55
C GLU A 133 32.52 -2.63 19.78
N ASP A 134 32.94 -3.65 19.05
CA ASP A 134 34.26 -4.26 19.17
C ASP A 134 35.38 -3.46 18.47
N ASN A 135 35.03 -2.47 17.64
CA ASN A 135 36.00 -1.70 16.88
C ASN A 135 36.51 -0.46 17.70
N PRO A 136 37.73 -0.50 18.26
CA PRO A 136 38.25 0.60 19.05
C PRO A 136 38.53 1.88 18.23
N ASN A 137 38.55 1.79 16.91
CA ASN A 137 38.80 2.92 16.02
C ASN A 137 37.52 3.73 15.68
N VAL A 138 36.34 3.28 16.09
CA VAL A 138 35.08 4.00 15.89
C VAL A 138 34.88 4.98 17.07
N PRO A 139 34.92 6.30 16.82
CA PRO A 139 34.69 7.30 17.85
C PRO A 139 33.29 7.14 18.47
N PRO A 140 33.11 7.44 19.78
CA PRO A 140 31.83 7.35 20.46
C PRO A 140 30.69 8.14 19.75
N GLN A 141 31.03 9.33 19.26
CA GLN A 141 30.09 10.19 18.54
C GLN A 141 29.57 9.54 17.23
N MET A 142 30.43 8.81 16.52
CA MET A 142 30.05 8.10 15.30
C MET A 142 29.15 6.92 15.61
N ARG A 143 29.39 6.21 16.73
CA ARG A 143 28.49 5.14 17.20
C ARG A 143 27.10 5.67 17.52
N GLU A 144 27.03 6.80 18.24
CA GLU A 144 25.77 7.45 18.59
C GLU A 144 24.98 7.88 17.35
N MET A 145 25.66 8.49 16.38
CA MET A 145 25.03 8.89 15.10
C MET A 145 24.52 7.69 14.29
N MET A 146 25.28 6.58 14.25
CA MET A 146 24.84 5.37 13.56
C MET A 146 23.65 4.70 14.26
N MET A 147 23.66 4.67 15.59
CA MET A 147 22.53 4.17 16.38
C MET A 147 21.26 5.01 16.15
N GLN A 148 21.40 6.34 16.10
CA GLN A 148 20.29 7.23 15.81
C GLN A 148 19.72 6.98 14.42
N ARG A 149 20.58 6.90 13.39
CA ARG A 149 20.12 6.57 12.01
C ARG A 149 19.41 5.23 11.93
N MET A 150 19.89 4.24 12.65
CA MET A 150 19.26 2.93 12.70
C MET A 150 17.88 2.99 13.36
N GLN A 151 17.72 3.74 14.44
CA GLN A 151 16.42 3.98 15.08
C GLN A 151 15.46 4.74 14.15
N GLU A 152 15.96 5.72 13.41
CA GLU A 152 15.17 6.46 12.41
C GLU A 152 14.71 5.53 11.27
N ALA A 153 15.60 4.67 10.77
CA ALA A 153 15.26 3.66 9.76
C ALA A 153 14.20 2.67 10.24
N MET A 154 14.36 2.12 11.46
CA MET A 154 13.36 1.23 12.06
C MET A 154 12.00 1.94 12.26
N GLY A 155 12.02 3.20 12.69
CA GLY A 155 10.82 4.03 12.80
C GLY A 155 10.16 4.29 11.43
N GLY A 156 10.94 4.37 10.36
CA GLY A 156 10.46 4.45 8.98
C GLY A 156 9.69 3.20 8.56
N VAL A 157 10.28 2.02 8.78
CA VAL A 157 9.65 0.73 8.51
C VAL A 157 8.31 0.58 9.26
N GLN A 158 8.28 0.95 10.53
CA GLN A 158 7.05 0.87 11.32
C GLN A 158 5.95 1.80 10.77
N ARG A 159 6.28 3.02 10.36
CA ARG A 159 5.34 3.94 9.73
C ARG A 159 4.83 3.43 8.38
N MET A 160 5.69 2.78 7.60
CA MET A 160 5.34 2.20 6.30
C MET A 160 4.31 1.07 6.46
N THR A 161 4.44 0.24 7.49
CA THR A 161 3.47 -0.84 7.77
C THR A 161 2.22 -0.35 8.51
N GLU A 162 2.22 0.88 9.01
CA GLU A 162 1.04 1.49 9.61
C GLU A 162 -0.06 1.68 8.55
N GLY A 163 -1.23 1.11 8.78
CA GLY A 163 -2.33 1.11 7.81
C GLY A 163 -2.46 -0.18 6.99
N VAL A 164 -1.45 -1.06 7.00
CA VAL A 164 -1.59 -2.41 6.43
C VAL A 164 -2.61 -3.20 7.23
N ARG A 165 -3.57 -3.79 6.55
CA ARG A 165 -4.63 -4.59 7.17
C ARG A 165 -4.22 -6.06 7.22
N GLU A 166 -4.13 -6.62 8.40
CA GLU A 166 -3.76 -8.04 8.58
C GLU A 166 -4.73 -8.99 7.87
N GLU A 167 -6.00 -8.62 7.78
CA GLU A 167 -7.02 -9.39 7.08
C GLU A 167 -6.81 -9.49 5.55
N ASP A 168 -6.02 -8.61 4.96
CA ASP A 168 -5.69 -8.64 3.53
C ASP A 168 -4.48 -9.55 3.21
N LEU A 169 -3.57 -9.72 4.17
CA LEU A 169 -2.32 -10.45 3.96
C LEU A 169 -2.49 -11.90 3.47
N PRO A 170 -3.50 -12.67 3.91
CA PRO A 170 -3.69 -14.03 3.39
C PRO A 170 -3.90 -14.09 1.88
N ILE A 171 -4.78 -13.24 1.33
CA ILE A 171 -5.06 -13.24 -0.11
C ILE A 171 -3.90 -12.67 -0.92
N LEU A 172 -3.20 -11.66 -0.39
CA LEU A 172 -2.02 -11.10 -1.03
C LEU A 172 -0.87 -12.11 -1.08
N ARG A 173 -0.67 -12.89 -0.02
CA ARG A 173 0.32 -13.98 0.00
C ARG A 173 -0.02 -15.07 -1.01
N GLU A 174 -1.29 -15.45 -1.13
CA GLU A 174 -1.77 -16.44 -2.09
C GLU A 174 -1.54 -15.99 -3.53
N MET A 175 -1.74 -14.70 -3.83
CA MET A 175 -1.62 -14.12 -5.17
C MET A 175 -0.28 -13.42 -5.44
N ARG A 176 0.71 -13.59 -4.55
CA ARG A 176 1.99 -12.88 -4.59
C ARG A 176 2.71 -12.98 -5.95
N GLY A 177 2.71 -14.16 -6.57
CA GLY A 177 3.35 -14.38 -7.85
C GLY A 177 2.71 -13.58 -8.99
N GLU A 178 1.37 -13.47 -8.98
CA GLU A 178 0.62 -12.69 -9.96
C GLU A 178 0.81 -11.18 -9.71
N LEU A 179 0.84 -10.77 -8.45
CA LEU A 179 1.04 -9.38 -8.06
C LEU A 179 2.46 -8.89 -8.41
N ARG A 180 3.50 -9.66 -8.13
CA ARG A 180 4.89 -9.32 -8.50
C ARG A 180 5.09 -9.16 -10.01
N ALA A 181 4.28 -9.80 -10.82
CA ALA A 181 4.35 -9.66 -12.27
C ALA A 181 3.88 -8.29 -12.77
N VAL A 182 3.11 -7.54 -11.95
CA VAL A 182 2.52 -6.24 -12.32
C VAL A 182 2.99 -5.08 -11.44
N VAL A 183 3.51 -5.38 -10.25
CA VAL A 183 4.11 -4.39 -9.36
C VAL A 183 5.61 -4.64 -9.37
N ASP A 184 6.35 -3.71 -9.93
CA ASP A 184 7.81 -3.72 -9.81
C ASP A 184 8.17 -3.24 -8.40
N ILE A 185 8.39 -4.19 -7.51
CA ILE A 185 8.92 -3.91 -6.17
C ILE A 185 10.41 -4.16 -6.27
N GLY A 186 11.15 -3.34 -6.99
CA GLY A 186 12.57 -3.44 -7.23
C GLY A 186 13.27 -4.68 -6.65
N ASP A 187 13.97 -5.43 -7.47
CA ASP A 187 14.79 -6.55 -6.98
C ASP A 187 15.89 -5.96 -6.07
N TYR A 188 15.69 -6.08 -4.74
CA TYR A 188 16.71 -5.72 -3.74
C TYR A 188 17.82 -6.78 -3.63
N ASP A 189 18.01 -7.59 -4.69
CA ASP A 189 18.98 -8.68 -4.76
C ASP A 189 20.32 -8.25 -5.43
N ASP A 190 20.85 -7.02 -5.15
CA ASP A 190 22.24 -6.67 -5.53
C ASP A 190 23.05 -6.11 -4.33
#